data_c08d89d1fba4aaf4d81514fc41f58775
#
_entry.id   c08d89d1fba4aaf4d81514fc41f58775
#
_cell.length_a   1.000
_cell.length_b   1.000
_cell.length_c   1.000
_cell.angle_alpha   90.00
_cell.angle_beta   90.00
_cell.angle_gamma   90.00
#
_symmetry.space_group_name_H-M   'P 1'
#
loop_
_entity.id
_entity.type
_entity.pdbx_description
1 polymer ?
#
loop_
_entity_poly.entity_id
_entity_poly.type
_entity_poly.pdbx_seq_one_letter_code
_entity_poly.pdbx_strand_id
1 'polypeptide(L)'
;MRHNIQFLLIVTMLLLVTGIGTAQKFVHPGIDMNSADLEYMRNQVLAGKQPWKDAYDLLKEKTPLDFQVKPFAHVISGPYSQPDIGGKDLSQSARMAYSCAVLWYISREECYAEIVIDIIEKWVNTLRSFDENNAKLLVALTGYEFCNAAEILRYNYPGWKKIDTENMTRLMMSAFYPTIRYYFPVANGNWDGAIMHTLLAIAVFTDNRD
;
A
#
# COMPACT_ATOMS: atom_id res chain seq x y z
N MET A 1 -46.35 39.84 -3.03
CA MET A 1 -45.68 39.36 -4.24
C MET A 1 -44.14 39.42 -4.15
N ARG A 2 -43.52 40.51 -3.73
CA ARG A 2 -42.03 40.64 -3.65
C ARG A 2 -41.36 39.64 -2.68
N HIS A 3 -41.96 39.35 -1.52
CA HIS A 3 -41.40 38.39 -0.54
C HIS A 3 -41.40 36.95 -1.03
N ASN A 4 -42.41 36.53 -1.79
CA ASN A 4 -42.45 35.18 -2.32
C ASN A 4 -41.46 34.93 -3.44
N ILE A 5 -41.09 35.97 -4.20
CA ILE A 5 -40.06 35.89 -5.25
C ILE A 5 -38.67 35.81 -4.64
N GLN A 6 -38.40 36.58 -3.56
CA GLN A 6 -37.11 36.51 -2.85
C GLN A 6 -36.92 35.13 -2.15
N PHE A 7 -37.97 34.58 -1.53
CA PHE A 7 -37.94 33.27 -0.93
C PHE A 7 -37.69 32.16 -1.98
N LEU A 8 -38.36 32.26 -3.16
CA LEU A 8 -38.17 31.34 -4.27
C LEU A 8 -36.75 31.38 -4.81
N LEU A 9 -36.16 32.58 -4.96
CA LEU A 9 -34.78 32.78 -5.42
C LEU A 9 -33.76 32.21 -4.44
N ILE A 10 -33.98 32.36 -3.12
CA ILE A 10 -33.11 31.80 -2.09
C ILE A 10 -33.18 30.28 -2.10
N VAL A 11 -34.35 29.69 -2.21
CA VAL A 11 -34.54 28.22 -2.28
C VAL A 11 -33.91 27.67 -3.56
N THR A 12 -34.06 28.35 -4.70
CA THR A 12 -33.44 27.92 -5.98
C THR A 12 -31.90 28.05 -5.90
N MET A 13 -31.38 29.07 -5.24
CA MET A 13 -29.94 29.25 -5.05
C MET A 13 -29.36 28.22 -4.07
N LEU A 14 -30.09 27.82 -3.02
CA LEU A 14 -29.70 26.72 -2.12
C LEU A 14 -29.71 25.37 -2.84
N LEU A 15 -30.66 25.11 -3.74
CA LEU A 15 -30.73 23.88 -4.53
C LEU A 15 -29.63 23.79 -5.62
N LEU A 16 -29.13 24.91 -6.10
CA LEU A 16 -28.00 24.96 -7.02
C LEU A 16 -26.63 24.71 -6.35
N VAL A 17 -26.55 24.93 -5.02
CA VAL A 17 -25.32 24.68 -4.24
C VAL A 17 -25.18 23.21 -3.82
N THR A 18 -26.26 22.43 -3.89
CA THR A 18 -26.14 20.96 -3.78
C THR A 18 -25.61 20.37 -5.08
N GLY A 19 -24.52 20.91 -5.59
CA GLY A 19 -23.69 20.19 -6.55
C GLY A 19 -23.35 18.84 -5.89
N ILE A 20 -23.86 17.76 -6.45
CA ILE A 20 -23.45 16.41 -6.09
C ILE A 20 -21.94 16.41 -6.32
N GLY A 21 -21.19 16.68 -5.28
CA GLY A 21 -19.75 16.49 -5.26
C GLY A 21 -19.53 15.03 -5.54
N THR A 22 -19.36 14.66 -6.81
CA THR A 22 -18.87 13.33 -7.14
C THR A 22 -17.52 13.24 -6.48
N ALA A 23 -17.45 12.49 -5.39
CA ALA A 23 -16.19 12.28 -4.70
C ALA A 23 -15.18 11.84 -5.74
N GLN A 24 -14.10 12.63 -5.86
CA GLN A 24 -13.07 12.36 -6.86
C GLN A 24 -12.55 10.94 -6.66
N LYS A 25 -12.56 10.11 -7.70
CA LYS A 25 -12.04 8.74 -7.64
C LYS A 25 -10.53 8.79 -7.35
N PHE A 26 -10.04 7.77 -6.67
CA PHE A 26 -8.60 7.58 -6.57
C PHE A 26 -8.00 7.41 -7.97
N VAL A 27 -6.75 7.85 -8.12
CA VAL A 27 -5.95 7.58 -9.31
C VAL A 27 -5.10 6.35 -9.03
N HIS A 28 -5.01 5.43 -9.97
CA HIS A 28 -4.30 4.17 -9.79
C HIS A 28 -3.24 3.92 -10.87
N PRO A 29 -2.06 3.39 -10.52
CA PRO A 29 -1.58 3.31 -9.14
C PRO A 29 -1.44 4.72 -8.57
N GLY A 30 -1.54 4.90 -7.26
CA GLY A 30 -1.62 6.24 -6.72
C GLY A 30 -1.34 6.36 -5.22
N ILE A 31 -0.52 5.47 -4.65
CA ILE A 31 -0.07 5.58 -3.26
C ILE A 31 1.19 6.46 -3.23
N ASP A 32 2.38 5.87 -3.40
CA ASP A 32 3.64 6.63 -3.41
C ASP A 32 4.01 7.13 -4.81
N MET A 33 3.60 6.41 -5.85
CA MET A 33 3.91 6.70 -7.25
C MET A 33 2.67 6.49 -8.13
N ASN A 34 2.43 7.40 -9.05
CA ASN A 34 1.45 7.23 -10.11
C ASN A 34 2.09 6.66 -11.40
N SER A 35 1.28 6.39 -12.41
CA SER A 35 1.76 5.85 -13.69
C SER A 35 2.80 6.74 -14.39
N ALA A 36 2.69 8.06 -14.26
CA ALA A 36 3.64 8.99 -14.87
C ALA A 36 5.00 8.95 -14.16
N ASP A 37 5.00 8.85 -12.83
CA ASP A 37 6.23 8.72 -12.03
C ASP A 37 6.96 7.41 -12.35
N LEU A 38 6.22 6.31 -12.40
CA LEU A 38 6.76 4.99 -12.75
C LEU A 38 7.35 4.97 -14.16
N GLU A 39 6.64 5.53 -15.13
CA GLU A 39 7.11 5.57 -16.51
C GLU A 39 8.31 6.50 -16.68
N TYR A 40 8.31 7.65 -15.98
CA TYR A 40 9.47 8.54 -15.95
C TYR A 40 10.71 7.81 -15.42
N MET A 41 10.59 7.15 -14.26
CA MET A 41 11.69 6.38 -13.66
C MET A 41 12.20 5.30 -14.62
N ARG A 42 11.30 4.52 -15.22
CA ARG A 42 11.63 3.49 -16.20
C ARG A 42 12.44 4.06 -17.36
N ASN A 43 11.98 5.17 -17.93
CA ASN A 43 12.65 5.81 -19.07
C ASN A 43 14.06 6.32 -18.70
N GLN A 44 14.26 6.86 -17.49
CA GLN A 44 15.58 7.28 -17.04
C GLN A 44 16.55 6.09 -16.90
N VAL A 45 16.06 4.97 -16.32
CA VAL A 45 16.85 3.73 -16.17
C VAL A 45 17.24 3.16 -17.54
N LEU A 46 16.27 3.02 -18.44
CA LEU A 46 16.52 2.47 -19.78
C LEU A 46 17.46 3.36 -20.62
N ALA A 47 17.43 4.67 -20.41
CA ALA A 47 18.37 5.61 -21.03
C ALA A 47 19.75 5.64 -20.35
N GLY A 48 19.99 4.83 -19.31
CA GLY A 48 21.26 4.80 -18.57
C GLY A 48 21.58 6.05 -17.79
N LYS A 49 20.55 6.86 -17.46
CA LYS A 49 20.77 8.15 -16.78
C LYS A 49 21.00 8.00 -15.28
N GLN A 50 21.94 8.80 -14.79
CA GLN A 50 22.25 8.89 -13.37
C GLN A 50 21.36 9.93 -12.66
N PRO A 51 21.00 9.72 -11.39
CA PRO A 51 21.37 8.58 -10.51
C PRO A 51 20.45 7.33 -10.68
N TRP A 52 19.49 7.36 -11.59
CA TRP A 52 18.44 6.34 -11.77
C TRP A 52 19.00 4.95 -12.08
N LYS A 53 20.00 4.89 -12.95
CA LYS A 53 20.60 3.60 -13.35
C LYS A 53 21.34 2.93 -12.19
N ASP A 54 22.14 3.68 -11.45
CA ASP A 54 22.87 3.14 -10.29
C ASP A 54 21.90 2.69 -9.18
N ALA A 55 20.85 3.46 -8.91
CA ALA A 55 19.82 3.09 -7.95
C ALA A 55 19.10 1.79 -8.36
N TYR A 56 18.77 1.64 -9.64
CA TYR A 56 18.16 0.41 -10.17
C TYR A 56 19.09 -0.79 -10.04
N ASP A 57 20.37 -0.64 -10.40
CA ASP A 57 21.35 -1.73 -10.31
C ASP A 57 21.55 -2.17 -8.86
N LEU A 58 21.64 -1.22 -7.94
CA LEU A 58 21.72 -1.51 -6.52
C LEU A 58 20.46 -2.20 -5.98
N LEU A 59 19.26 -1.76 -6.44
CA LEU A 59 18.01 -2.41 -6.07
C LEU A 59 17.98 -3.85 -6.56
N LYS A 60 18.36 -4.08 -7.80
CA LYS A 60 18.45 -5.43 -8.40
C LYS A 60 19.43 -6.33 -7.65
N GLU A 61 20.60 -5.83 -7.31
CA GLU A 61 21.61 -6.55 -6.50
C GLU A 61 21.06 -6.99 -5.13
N LYS A 62 20.26 -6.11 -4.48
CA LYS A 62 19.70 -6.36 -3.14
C LYS A 62 18.38 -7.14 -3.15
N THR A 63 17.88 -7.52 -4.33
CA THR A 63 16.60 -8.22 -4.50
C THR A 63 16.84 -9.61 -5.11
N PRO A 64 17.25 -10.60 -4.30
CA PRO A 64 17.55 -11.95 -4.79
C PRO A 64 16.27 -12.66 -5.23
N LEU A 65 16.31 -13.34 -6.39
CA LEU A 65 15.17 -14.09 -6.93
C LEU A 65 14.85 -15.37 -6.18
N ASP A 66 15.77 -15.88 -5.36
CA ASP A 66 15.60 -17.08 -4.53
C ASP A 66 15.09 -16.77 -3.12
N PHE A 67 14.50 -15.59 -2.92
CA PHE A 67 13.94 -15.18 -1.64
C PHE A 67 12.89 -16.17 -1.13
N GLN A 68 13.11 -16.67 0.09
CA GLN A 68 12.21 -17.62 0.73
C GLN A 68 11.29 -16.90 1.71
N VAL A 69 10.01 -16.84 1.37
CA VAL A 69 8.98 -16.26 2.24
C VAL A 69 8.75 -17.19 3.44
N LYS A 70 8.84 -16.62 4.65
CA LYS A 70 8.60 -17.32 5.92
C LYS A 70 7.48 -16.63 6.69
N PRO A 71 6.21 -16.94 6.42
CA PRO A 71 5.11 -16.30 7.10
C PRO A 71 4.86 -16.93 8.47
N PHE A 72 4.35 -16.11 9.39
CA PHE A 72 3.99 -16.52 10.75
C PHE A 72 2.49 -16.32 10.98
N ALA A 73 1.87 -17.25 11.70
CA ALA A 73 0.46 -17.12 12.05
C ALA A 73 0.23 -16.00 13.08
N HIS A 74 1.15 -15.86 14.02
CA HIS A 74 1.12 -14.84 15.04
C HIS A 74 2.45 -14.07 14.99
N VAL A 75 2.38 -12.80 14.61
CA VAL A 75 3.54 -11.91 14.57
C VAL A 75 3.58 -11.12 15.87
N ILE A 76 4.68 -11.24 16.61
CA ILE A 76 4.87 -10.58 17.89
C ILE A 76 6.04 -9.60 17.78
N SER A 77 5.77 -8.32 18.07
CA SER A 77 6.80 -7.28 18.08
C SER A 77 6.69 -6.46 19.37
N GLY A 78 7.53 -6.81 20.34
CA GLY A 78 7.63 -6.13 21.62
C GLY A 78 8.49 -4.87 21.55
N PRO A 79 8.60 -4.13 22.68
CA PRO A 79 9.44 -2.94 22.78
C PRO A 79 10.87 -3.21 22.31
N TYR A 80 11.43 -2.30 21.49
CA TYR A 80 12.76 -2.48 20.90
C TYR A 80 12.95 -3.80 20.14
N SER A 81 11.85 -4.33 19.55
CA SER A 81 11.80 -5.63 18.88
C SER A 81 12.18 -6.81 19.80
N GLN A 82 11.79 -6.76 21.05
CA GLN A 82 11.98 -7.85 22.02
C GLN A 82 10.66 -8.13 22.77
N PRO A 83 10.05 -9.29 22.57
CA PRO A 83 10.41 -10.32 21.59
C PRO A 83 10.15 -9.89 20.15
N ASP A 84 10.83 -10.53 19.19
CA ASP A 84 10.54 -10.43 17.77
C ASP A 84 10.28 -11.85 17.21
N ILE A 85 9.01 -12.14 16.93
CA ILE A 85 8.59 -13.40 16.32
C ILE A 85 7.90 -13.07 14.99
N GLY A 86 8.57 -13.35 13.88
CA GLY A 86 8.06 -13.10 12.54
C GLY A 86 8.07 -11.62 12.09
N GLY A 87 8.43 -10.67 12.95
CA GLY A 87 8.44 -9.25 12.60
C GLY A 87 9.49 -8.90 11.54
N LYS A 88 10.70 -9.47 11.67
CA LYS A 88 11.75 -9.32 10.65
C LYS A 88 11.35 -9.97 9.32
N ASP A 89 10.76 -11.16 9.37
CA ASP A 89 10.30 -11.88 8.18
C ASP A 89 9.20 -11.12 7.45
N LEU A 90 8.27 -10.49 8.19
CA LEU A 90 7.25 -9.62 7.62
C LEU A 90 7.87 -8.39 6.95
N SER A 91 8.80 -7.70 7.64
CA SER A 91 9.47 -6.52 7.11
C SER A 91 10.31 -6.84 5.86
N GLN A 92 10.98 -7.97 5.85
CA GLN A 92 11.72 -8.43 4.67
C GLN A 92 10.77 -8.76 3.51
N SER A 93 9.64 -9.41 3.80
CA SER A 93 8.63 -9.75 2.79
C SER A 93 7.99 -8.50 2.18
N ALA A 94 7.63 -7.51 2.99
CA ALA A 94 7.04 -6.25 2.52
C ALA A 94 8.01 -5.50 1.60
N ARG A 95 9.26 -5.32 2.06
CA ARG A 95 10.32 -4.67 1.28
C ARG A 95 10.60 -5.44 -0.01
N MET A 96 10.68 -6.76 0.04
CA MET A 96 10.91 -7.61 -1.13
C MET A 96 9.77 -7.45 -2.14
N ALA A 97 8.50 -7.47 -1.68
CA ALA A 97 7.36 -7.27 -2.55
C ALA A 97 7.41 -5.92 -3.25
N TYR A 98 7.68 -4.83 -2.54
CA TYR A 98 7.76 -3.50 -3.14
C TYR A 98 8.94 -3.37 -4.10
N SER A 99 10.12 -3.86 -3.72
CA SER A 99 11.30 -3.89 -4.59
C SER A 99 11.04 -4.67 -5.87
N CYS A 100 10.46 -5.86 -5.77
CA CYS A 100 10.11 -6.69 -6.93
C CYS A 100 9.07 -6.00 -7.83
N ALA A 101 8.05 -5.34 -7.27
CA ALA A 101 7.06 -4.63 -8.09
C ALA A 101 7.71 -3.49 -8.91
N VAL A 102 8.62 -2.73 -8.31
CA VAL A 102 9.39 -1.67 -9.00
C VAL A 102 10.32 -2.27 -10.05
N LEU A 103 11.06 -3.34 -9.73
CA LEU A 103 11.93 -4.03 -10.68
C LEU A 103 11.15 -4.60 -11.86
N TRP A 104 10.00 -5.23 -11.59
CA TRP A 104 9.10 -5.68 -12.63
C TRP A 104 8.65 -4.53 -13.53
N TYR A 105 8.23 -3.41 -12.94
CA TYR A 105 7.76 -2.27 -13.74
C TYR A 105 8.84 -1.73 -14.68
N ILE A 106 10.08 -1.73 -14.25
CA ILE A 106 11.21 -1.23 -15.05
C ILE A 106 11.64 -2.27 -16.10
N SER A 107 11.90 -3.52 -15.70
CA SER A 107 12.48 -4.56 -16.56
C SER A 107 11.46 -5.33 -17.39
N ARG A 108 10.22 -5.45 -16.88
CA ARG A 108 9.17 -6.35 -17.37
C ARG A 108 9.52 -7.85 -17.26
N GLU A 109 10.50 -8.21 -16.42
CA GLU A 109 10.84 -9.61 -16.11
C GLU A 109 9.75 -10.19 -15.18
N GLU A 110 8.98 -11.19 -15.67
CA GLU A 110 7.79 -11.73 -14.98
C GLU A 110 8.11 -12.34 -13.61
N CYS A 111 9.30 -12.90 -13.44
CA CYS A 111 9.73 -13.50 -12.17
C CYS A 111 9.59 -12.56 -10.97
N TYR A 112 9.79 -11.27 -11.16
CA TYR A 112 9.58 -10.29 -10.07
C TYR A 112 8.10 -10.16 -9.70
N ALA A 113 7.19 -10.13 -10.67
CA ALA A 113 5.75 -10.07 -10.39
C ALA A 113 5.25 -11.34 -9.68
N GLU A 114 5.74 -12.51 -10.10
CA GLU A 114 5.41 -13.80 -9.49
C GLU A 114 5.85 -13.86 -8.02
N ILE A 115 7.04 -13.32 -7.69
CA ILE A 115 7.50 -13.22 -6.29
C ILE A 115 6.55 -12.37 -5.46
N VAL A 116 6.05 -11.24 -5.96
CA VAL A 116 5.09 -10.41 -5.23
C VAL A 116 3.81 -11.16 -4.91
N ILE A 117 3.27 -11.87 -5.91
CA ILE A 117 2.03 -12.66 -5.75
C ILE A 117 2.24 -13.79 -4.74
N ASP A 118 3.36 -14.51 -4.83
CA ASP A 118 3.72 -15.58 -3.88
C ASP A 118 3.85 -15.08 -2.43
N ILE A 119 4.48 -13.92 -2.25
CA ILE A 119 4.60 -13.28 -0.93
C ILE A 119 3.22 -12.98 -0.34
N ILE A 120 2.35 -12.32 -1.11
CA ILE A 120 1.00 -11.95 -0.65
C ILE A 120 0.19 -13.21 -0.34
N GLU A 121 0.23 -14.21 -1.20
CA GLU A 121 -0.50 -15.47 -1.03
C GLU A 121 -0.06 -16.22 0.24
N LYS A 122 1.23 -16.36 0.48
CA LYS A 122 1.76 -17.03 1.66
C LYS A 122 1.38 -16.32 2.95
N TRP A 123 1.49 -14.98 2.98
CA TRP A 123 1.12 -14.21 4.16
C TRP A 123 -0.38 -14.23 4.44
N VAL A 124 -1.25 -14.06 3.45
CA VAL A 124 -2.71 -14.07 3.65
C VAL A 124 -3.23 -15.45 4.09
N ASN A 125 -2.58 -16.51 3.65
CA ASN A 125 -2.96 -17.86 4.04
C ASN A 125 -2.47 -18.25 5.45
N THR A 126 -1.47 -17.55 5.99
CA THR A 126 -0.82 -17.90 7.25
C THR A 126 -1.13 -16.93 8.38
N LEU A 127 -1.03 -15.61 8.15
CA LEU A 127 -1.16 -14.59 9.19
C LEU A 127 -2.57 -14.54 9.80
N ARG A 128 -2.64 -14.48 11.13
CA ARG A 128 -3.88 -14.42 11.91
C ARG A 128 -3.95 -13.23 12.84
N SER A 129 -2.84 -12.90 13.53
CA SER A 129 -2.80 -11.78 14.47
C SER A 129 -1.44 -11.11 14.55
N PHE A 130 -1.50 -9.89 15.05
CA PHE A 130 -0.36 -9.12 15.51
C PHE A 130 -0.50 -8.89 17.02
N ASP A 131 0.56 -9.13 17.77
CA ASP A 131 0.58 -9.00 19.21
C ASP A 131 1.73 -8.10 19.68
N GLU A 132 1.59 -7.53 20.87
CA GLU A 132 2.46 -6.56 21.51
C GLU A 132 2.36 -5.13 20.94
N ASN A 133 2.77 -4.17 21.76
CA ASN A 133 2.59 -2.75 21.46
C ASN A 133 3.31 -2.27 20.20
N ASN A 134 4.53 -2.79 19.96
CA ASN A 134 5.34 -2.38 18.82
C ASN A 134 4.82 -2.96 17.49
N ALA A 135 3.93 -3.94 17.55
CA ALA A 135 3.31 -4.50 16.36
C ALA A 135 2.52 -3.45 15.55
N LYS A 136 1.97 -2.41 16.20
CA LYS A 136 1.32 -1.30 15.50
C LYS A 136 2.28 -0.54 14.60
N LEU A 137 3.49 -0.25 15.09
CA LEU A 137 4.51 0.41 14.28
C LEU A 137 5.01 -0.51 13.17
N LEU A 138 5.23 -1.78 13.45
CA LEU A 138 5.61 -2.78 12.44
C LEU A 138 4.60 -2.85 11.32
N VAL A 139 3.30 -2.99 11.64
CA VAL A 139 2.19 -3.00 10.68
C VAL A 139 2.15 -1.70 9.87
N ALA A 140 2.34 -0.56 10.53
CA ALA A 140 2.37 0.75 9.88
C ALA A 140 3.54 0.91 8.91
N LEU A 141 4.71 0.34 9.22
CA LEU A 141 5.91 0.43 8.38
C LEU A 141 5.94 -0.62 7.24
N THR A 142 5.09 -1.63 7.28
CA THR A 142 5.09 -2.71 6.28
C THR A 142 3.84 -2.70 5.40
N GLY A 143 2.73 -2.20 5.92
CA GLY A 143 1.45 -2.24 5.20
C GLY A 143 1.45 -1.40 3.94
N TYR A 144 2.02 -0.18 3.96
CA TYR A 144 2.10 0.65 2.76
C TYR A 144 3.01 0.04 1.68
N GLU A 145 4.08 -0.68 2.06
CA GLU A 145 4.96 -1.37 1.10
C GLU A 145 4.19 -2.46 0.34
N PHE A 146 3.41 -3.28 1.06
CA PHE A 146 2.52 -4.26 0.43
C PHE A 146 1.49 -3.62 -0.49
N CYS A 147 0.84 -2.54 -0.04
CA CYS A 147 -0.16 -1.82 -0.84
C CYS A 147 0.45 -1.24 -2.12
N ASN A 148 1.62 -0.60 -2.04
CA ASN A 148 2.34 -0.09 -3.22
C ASN A 148 2.70 -1.20 -4.20
N ALA A 149 3.22 -2.33 -3.72
CA ALA A 149 3.55 -3.48 -4.56
C ALA A 149 2.32 -3.98 -5.31
N ALA A 150 1.21 -4.17 -4.61
CA ALA A 150 -0.05 -4.63 -5.18
C ALA A 150 -0.65 -3.62 -6.16
N GLU A 151 -0.63 -2.31 -5.85
CA GLU A 151 -1.09 -1.24 -6.74
C GLU A 151 -0.33 -1.22 -8.07
N ILE A 152 1.00 -1.29 -8.02
CA ILE A 152 1.83 -1.31 -9.22
C ILE A 152 1.45 -2.50 -10.11
N LEU A 153 1.30 -3.70 -9.55
CA LEU A 153 0.97 -4.88 -10.34
C LEU A 153 -0.48 -4.89 -10.81
N ARG A 154 -1.44 -4.59 -9.94
CA ARG A 154 -2.88 -4.61 -10.25
C ARG A 154 -3.23 -3.78 -11.48
N TYR A 155 -2.61 -2.65 -11.65
CA TYR A 155 -2.94 -1.71 -12.73
C TYR A 155 -2.01 -1.78 -13.94
N ASN A 156 -0.91 -2.56 -13.87
CA ASN A 156 0.07 -2.59 -14.95
C ASN A 156 0.47 -4.01 -15.38
N TYR A 157 0.33 -5.03 -14.52
CA TYR A 157 0.75 -6.40 -14.82
C TYR A 157 -0.41 -7.23 -15.37
N PRO A 158 -0.34 -7.68 -16.65
CA PRO A 158 -1.42 -8.48 -17.24
C PRO A 158 -1.69 -9.83 -16.55
N GLY A 159 -0.69 -10.36 -15.83
CA GLY A 159 -0.80 -11.59 -15.05
C GLY A 159 -1.50 -11.44 -13.70
N TRP A 160 -1.76 -10.20 -13.23
CA TRP A 160 -2.52 -9.96 -12.00
C TRP A 160 -3.97 -10.36 -12.14
N LYS A 161 -4.45 -11.23 -11.26
CA LYS A 161 -5.80 -11.81 -11.33
C LYS A 161 -6.70 -11.20 -10.24
N LYS A 162 -8.01 -11.41 -10.40
CA LYS A 162 -9.00 -11.00 -9.39
C LYS A 162 -8.70 -11.61 -8.01
N ILE A 163 -8.26 -12.86 -7.98
CA ILE A 163 -7.91 -13.55 -6.71
C ILE A 163 -6.74 -12.87 -5.99
N ASP A 164 -5.79 -12.28 -6.72
CA ASP A 164 -4.66 -11.57 -6.12
C ASP A 164 -5.12 -10.29 -5.43
N THR A 165 -6.08 -9.57 -6.05
CA THR A 165 -6.76 -8.43 -5.42
C THR A 165 -7.52 -8.85 -4.16
N GLU A 166 -8.26 -9.97 -4.22
CA GLU A 166 -9.00 -10.51 -3.08
C GLU A 166 -8.07 -10.94 -1.94
N ASN A 167 -6.95 -11.58 -2.27
CA ASN A 167 -5.93 -11.99 -1.31
C ASN A 167 -5.31 -10.76 -0.62
N MET A 168 -4.90 -9.77 -1.39
CA MET A 168 -4.32 -8.55 -0.83
C MET A 168 -5.33 -7.79 0.03
N THR A 169 -6.58 -7.63 -0.43
CA THR A 169 -7.65 -7.01 0.35
C THR A 169 -7.87 -7.76 1.66
N ARG A 170 -7.94 -9.10 1.62
CA ARG A 170 -8.10 -9.93 2.81
C ARG A 170 -6.93 -9.76 3.78
N LEU A 171 -5.68 -9.76 3.29
CA LEU A 171 -4.50 -9.53 4.13
C LEU A 171 -4.60 -8.20 4.88
N MET A 172 -4.93 -7.12 4.17
CA MET A 172 -5.05 -5.80 4.76
C MET A 172 -6.23 -5.70 5.72
N MET A 173 -7.40 -6.15 5.33
CA MET A 173 -8.63 -5.93 6.10
C MET A 173 -8.80 -6.89 7.28
N SER A 174 -8.19 -8.09 7.23
CA SER A 174 -8.32 -9.07 8.33
C SER A 174 -7.23 -8.94 9.40
N ALA A 175 -6.04 -8.40 9.07
CA ALA A 175 -4.92 -8.35 10.01
C ALA A 175 -4.35 -6.93 10.18
N PHE A 176 -4.01 -6.24 9.09
CA PHE A 176 -3.33 -4.93 9.17
C PHE A 176 -4.26 -3.84 9.69
N TYR A 177 -5.38 -3.59 9.00
CA TYR A 177 -6.33 -2.55 9.36
C TYR A 177 -6.85 -2.66 10.80
N PRO A 178 -7.30 -3.83 11.31
CA PRO A 178 -7.74 -3.95 12.70
C PRO A 178 -6.68 -3.58 13.72
N THR A 179 -5.39 -3.78 13.41
CA THR A 179 -4.27 -3.48 14.31
C THR A 179 -4.02 -1.98 14.44
N ILE A 180 -4.20 -1.20 13.36
CA ILE A 180 -3.82 0.22 13.31
C ILE A 180 -4.98 1.21 13.19
N ARG A 181 -6.22 0.76 13.01
CA ARG A 181 -7.39 1.63 12.79
C ARG A 181 -7.73 2.57 13.95
N TYR A 182 -7.25 2.27 15.14
CA TYR A 182 -7.49 3.11 16.31
C TYR A 182 -6.24 3.87 16.70
N TYR A 183 -6.45 5.14 17.01
CA TYR A 183 -5.40 6.00 17.56
C TYR A 183 -4.70 5.37 18.76
N PHE A 184 -3.39 5.55 18.84
CA PHE A 184 -2.56 5.00 19.91
C PHE A 184 -1.95 6.16 20.73
N PRO A 185 -2.61 6.59 21.82
CA PRO A 185 -2.31 7.86 22.49
C PRO A 185 -0.93 7.93 23.16
N VAL A 186 -0.27 6.81 23.37
CA VAL A 186 1.08 6.78 24.02
C VAL A 186 2.24 6.83 23.02
N ALA A 187 1.95 6.78 21.74
CA ALA A 187 2.93 6.90 20.67
C ALA A 187 2.47 7.97 19.69
N ASN A 188 3.26 8.99 19.48
CA ASN A 188 2.98 10.14 18.64
C ASN A 188 4.15 10.40 17.66
N GLY A 189 4.00 11.40 16.82
CA GLY A 189 5.01 11.77 15.85
C GLY A 189 5.18 10.75 14.72
N ASN A 190 6.31 10.04 14.67
CA ASN A 190 6.59 9.09 13.60
C ASN A 190 5.62 7.88 13.56
N TRP A 191 5.07 7.46 14.69
CA TRP A 191 4.08 6.39 14.73
C TRP A 191 2.78 6.83 14.04
N ASP A 192 2.28 8.02 14.38
CA ASP A 192 1.05 8.54 13.77
C ASP A 192 1.24 8.73 12.26
N GLY A 193 2.38 9.29 11.85
CA GLY A 193 2.70 9.46 10.44
C GLY A 193 2.73 8.13 9.69
N ALA A 194 3.38 7.10 10.23
CA ALA A 194 3.42 5.77 9.63
C ALA A 194 2.04 5.10 9.58
N ILE A 195 1.26 5.19 10.66
CA ILE A 195 -0.10 4.65 10.71
C ILE A 195 -0.99 5.34 9.66
N MET A 196 -0.97 6.67 9.60
CA MET A 196 -1.74 7.43 8.60
C MET A 196 -1.35 7.05 7.17
N HIS A 197 -0.06 6.91 6.89
CA HIS A 197 0.42 6.51 5.57
C HIS A 197 -0.14 5.14 5.16
N THR A 198 -0.06 4.15 6.04
CA THR A 198 -0.60 2.81 5.76
C THR A 198 -2.13 2.79 5.67
N LEU A 199 -2.84 3.55 6.52
CA LEU A 199 -4.31 3.65 6.40
C LEU A 199 -4.73 4.27 5.06
N LEU A 200 -4.04 5.32 4.60
CA LEU A 200 -4.27 5.91 3.28
C LEU A 200 -3.94 4.93 2.16
N ALA A 201 -2.84 4.18 2.27
CA ALA A 201 -2.47 3.17 1.30
C ALA A 201 -3.53 2.05 1.19
N ILE A 202 -4.07 1.59 2.33
CA ILE A 202 -5.18 0.62 2.36
C ILE A 202 -6.44 1.22 1.71
N ALA A 203 -6.78 2.48 2.04
CA ALA A 203 -7.94 3.16 1.49
C ALA A 203 -7.85 3.29 -0.04
N VAL A 204 -6.69 3.68 -0.57
CA VAL A 204 -6.45 3.74 -2.02
C VAL A 204 -6.58 2.36 -2.64
N PHE A 205 -5.86 1.35 -2.13
CA PHE A 205 -5.89 0.01 -2.70
C PHE A 205 -7.29 -0.63 -2.70
N THR A 206 -8.09 -0.37 -1.66
CA THR A 206 -9.45 -0.93 -1.53
C THR A 206 -10.55 -0.05 -2.13
N ASP A 207 -10.22 1.11 -2.71
CA ASP A 207 -11.18 2.13 -3.14
C ASP A 207 -12.15 2.56 -2.02
N ASN A 208 -11.74 2.42 -0.78
CA ASN A 208 -12.54 2.77 0.39
C ASN A 208 -12.17 4.18 0.90
N ARG A 209 -13.17 5.02 1.12
CA ARG A 209 -13.00 6.42 1.55
C ARG A 209 -13.54 6.69 2.97
N ASP A 210 -14.14 5.68 3.60
CA ASP A 210 -14.78 5.79 4.91
C ASP A 210 -13.78 5.50 6.06
#